data_a542bb228afc17c3816e9af5aa2f5693
#
_entry.id   a542bb228afc17c3816e9af5aa2f5693
#
_cell.length_a   1.000
_cell.length_b   1.000
_cell.length_c   1.000
_cell.angle_alpha   90.00
_cell.angle_beta   90.00
_cell.angle_gamma   90.00
#
_symmetry.space_group_name_H-M   'P 1'
#
loop_
_entity.id
_entity.type
_entity.pdbx_description
1 polymer ?
#
loop_
_entity_poly.entity_id
_entity_poly.type
_entity_poly.pdbx_seq_one_letter_code
_entity_poly.pdbx_strand_id
1 'polypeptide(L)'
;MPGRGAVLLAATLAVAGLQAPAAAEGPMAVTRSVLERSNTIVRGSGDRKQKLAALNDLLNGFLDTEALAKLAAGSHLEGRSQAETEEFYRLFHDFFVRTYVQRLLLFDAPDFAYGTETITGDTAKVGTTVITPGDRFAVDYTLRRAGDSWRATDILVEGVSLARNFRAQFDAAVAKDSFQGLLDRLRAKVGAGDGS
;
A
#
# COMPACT_ATOMS: atom_id res chain seq x y z
N MET A 1 -12.06 35.17 -73.86
CA MET A 1 -10.86 34.36 -73.53
C MET A 1 -10.88 34.04 -72.07
N PRO A 2 -11.03 32.81 -71.63
CA PRO A 2 -11.27 32.47 -70.26
C PRO A 2 -9.97 32.21 -69.48
N GLY A 3 -9.89 32.84 -68.28
CA GLY A 3 -8.81 32.63 -67.31
C GLY A 3 -8.99 31.34 -66.54
N ARG A 4 -7.93 30.55 -66.51
CA ARG A 4 -7.85 29.27 -65.76
C ARG A 4 -7.59 29.53 -64.28
N GLY A 5 -8.57 29.25 -63.41
CA GLY A 5 -8.38 29.23 -61.98
C GLY A 5 -7.69 27.92 -61.57
N ALA A 6 -6.54 28.05 -60.94
CA ALA A 6 -5.84 26.93 -60.28
C ALA A 6 -6.41 26.69 -58.90
N VAL A 7 -7.01 25.50 -58.71
CA VAL A 7 -7.45 25.04 -57.35
C VAL A 7 -6.25 24.39 -56.69
N LEU A 8 -5.70 25.01 -55.66
CA LEU A 8 -4.71 24.42 -54.75
C LEU A 8 -5.42 23.55 -53.71
N LEU A 9 -5.26 22.26 -53.85
CA LEU A 9 -5.69 21.27 -52.87
C LEU A 9 -4.62 21.20 -51.76
N ALA A 10 -4.91 21.80 -50.60
CA ALA A 10 -4.08 21.64 -49.39
C ALA A 10 -4.38 20.31 -48.74
N ALA A 11 -3.47 19.35 -48.87
CA ALA A 11 -3.51 18.09 -48.17
C ALA A 11 -3.01 18.29 -46.72
N THR A 12 -3.93 18.35 -45.78
CA THR A 12 -3.60 18.32 -44.34
C THR A 12 -3.22 16.88 -43.95
N LEU A 13 -1.92 16.64 -43.72
CA LEU A 13 -1.44 15.43 -43.06
C LEU A 13 -1.82 15.50 -41.59
N ALA A 14 -2.82 14.71 -41.17
CA ALA A 14 -3.09 14.44 -39.77
C ALA A 14 -2.00 13.49 -39.25
N VAL A 15 -1.04 14.04 -38.50
CA VAL A 15 -0.09 13.23 -37.72
C VAL A 15 -0.86 12.69 -36.52
N ALA A 16 -1.34 11.44 -36.63
CA ALA A 16 -1.83 10.68 -35.51
C ALA A 16 -0.62 10.38 -34.60
N GLY A 17 -0.48 11.16 -33.53
CA GLY A 17 0.50 10.91 -32.50
C GLY A 17 0.21 9.54 -31.87
N LEU A 18 1.04 8.52 -32.17
CA LEU A 18 1.10 7.30 -31.37
C LEU A 18 1.59 7.71 -29.97
N GLN A 19 0.68 7.87 -29.02
CA GLN A 19 1.04 7.88 -27.61
C GLN A 19 1.54 6.49 -27.26
N ALA A 20 2.85 6.38 -27.03
CA ALA A 20 3.41 5.17 -26.44
C ALA A 20 2.70 4.90 -25.11
N PRO A 21 2.31 3.64 -24.80
CA PRO A 21 1.75 3.32 -23.51
C PRO A 21 2.73 3.80 -22.42
N ALA A 22 2.23 4.52 -21.43
CA ALA A 22 3.04 4.92 -20.28
C ALA A 22 3.69 3.67 -19.72
N ALA A 23 5.02 3.65 -19.66
CA ALA A 23 5.74 2.52 -19.10
C ALA A 23 5.24 2.30 -17.66
N ALA A 24 4.90 1.03 -17.33
CA ALA A 24 4.47 0.67 -15.98
C ALA A 24 5.50 1.17 -14.96
N GLU A 25 5.03 1.88 -13.92
CA GLU A 25 5.92 2.42 -12.90
C GLU A 25 6.66 1.29 -12.17
N GLY A 26 7.98 1.47 -11.98
CA GLY A 26 8.80 0.51 -11.23
C GLY A 26 8.46 0.51 -9.73
N PRO A 27 8.87 -0.55 -8.99
CA PRO A 27 8.53 -0.68 -7.57
C PRO A 27 9.04 0.48 -6.70
N MET A 28 10.23 1.01 -6.99
CA MET A 28 10.77 2.20 -6.31
C MET A 28 9.94 3.45 -6.61
N ALA A 29 9.52 3.64 -7.86
CA ALA A 29 8.70 4.79 -8.24
C ALA A 29 7.34 4.78 -7.56
N VAL A 30 6.67 3.61 -7.53
CA VAL A 30 5.40 3.42 -6.82
C VAL A 30 5.57 3.69 -5.33
N THR A 31 6.61 3.11 -4.68
CA THR A 31 6.89 3.32 -3.26
C THR A 31 7.15 4.79 -2.95
N ARG A 32 7.98 5.47 -3.75
CA ARG A 32 8.25 6.90 -3.62
C ARG A 32 6.98 7.73 -3.73
N SER A 33 6.18 7.48 -4.76
CA SER A 33 4.90 8.19 -4.98
C SER A 33 3.99 8.09 -3.76
N VAL A 34 3.87 6.90 -3.16
CA VAL A 34 3.03 6.68 -1.98
C VAL A 34 3.57 7.43 -0.76
N LEU A 35 4.88 7.39 -0.49
CA LEU A 35 5.49 8.08 0.64
C LEU A 35 5.38 9.60 0.52
N GLU A 36 5.66 10.16 -0.66
CA GLU A 36 5.54 11.60 -0.92
C GLU A 36 4.09 12.10 -0.85
N ARG A 37 3.14 11.31 -1.38
CA ARG A 37 1.71 11.62 -1.27
C ARG A 37 1.22 11.52 0.18
N SER A 38 1.70 10.55 0.98
CA SER A 38 1.36 10.49 2.39
C SER A 38 1.79 11.75 3.14
N ASN A 39 3.01 12.25 2.88
CA ASN A 39 3.48 13.51 3.45
C ASN A 39 2.65 14.71 2.98
N THR A 40 2.28 14.75 1.70
CA THR A 40 1.40 15.81 1.17
C THR A 40 0.05 15.83 1.88
N ILE A 41 -0.54 14.66 2.15
CA ILE A 41 -1.80 14.55 2.90
C ILE A 41 -1.61 15.01 4.35
N VAL A 42 -0.55 14.55 5.03
CA VAL A 42 -0.28 14.91 6.44
C VAL A 42 -0.06 16.41 6.60
N ARG A 43 0.72 17.04 5.70
CA ARG A 43 1.00 18.49 5.72
C ARG A 43 -0.17 19.35 5.20
N GLY A 44 -1.10 18.77 4.46
CA GLY A 44 -2.23 19.49 3.86
C GLY A 44 -3.16 20.12 4.90
N SER A 45 -4.01 21.05 4.45
CA SER A 45 -4.92 21.85 5.28
C SER A 45 -6.23 21.14 5.63
N GLY A 46 -6.45 19.91 5.16
CA GLY A 46 -7.66 19.12 5.47
C GLY A 46 -7.81 18.82 6.97
N ASP A 47 -9.05 18.65 7.41
CA ASP A 47 -9.31 18.20 8.78
C ASP A 47 -8.84 16.74 9.00
N ARG A 48 -8.83 16.30 10.26
CA ARG A 48 -8.36 14.94 10.62
C ARG A 48 -9.12 13.85 9.87
N LYS A 49 -10.43 13.98 9.70
CA LYS A 49 -11.29 12.99 9.03
C LYS A 49 -10.95 12.88 7.53
N GLN A 50 -10.76 14.02 6.89
CA GLN A 50 -10.36 14.09 5.48
C GLN A 50 -8.97 13.47 5.26
N LYS A 51 -8.00 13.78 6.12
CA LYS A 51 -6.65 13.19 6.07
C LYS A 51 -6.68 11.67 6.29
N LEU A 52 -7.46 11.20 7.26
CA LEU A 52 -7.63 9.76 7.51
C LEU A 52 -8.21 9.04 6.29
N ALA A 53 -9.26 9.60 5.67
CA ALA A 53 -9.86 9.02 4.47
C ALA A 53 -8.85 8.96 3.31
N ALA A 54 -8.16 10.05 3.02
CA ALA A 54 -7.17 10.12 1.94
C ALA A 54 -5.98 9.17 2.16
N LEU A 55 -5.50 9.01 3.40
CA LEU A 55 -4.44 8.05 3.73
C LEU A 55 -4.94 6.61 3.64
N ASN A 56 -6.18 6.32 4.05
CA ASN A 56 -6.80 5.01 3.87
C ASN A 56 -6.83 4.62 2.38
N ASP A 57 -7.34 5.50 1.52
CA ASP A 57 -7.41 5.26 0.08
C ASP A 57 -6.01 5.05 -0.52
N LEU A 58 -5.04 5.86 -0.11
CA LEU A 58 -3.65 5.75 -0.56
C LEU A 58 -3.05 4.38 -0.18
N LEU A 59 -3.20 3.97 1.08
CA LEU A 59 -2.66 2.69 1.57
C LEU A 59 -3.40 1.49 0.98
N ASN A 60 -4.72 1.57 0.79
CA ASN A 60 -5.50 0.52 0.12
C ASN A 60 -5.06 0.30 -1.33
N GLY A 61 -4.63 1.36 -2.02
CA GLY A 61 -4.04 1.25 -3.36
C GLY A 61 -2.65 0.63 -3.37
N PHE A 62 -1.87 0.78 -2.31
CA PHE A 62 -0.48 0.34 -2.24
C PHE A 62 -0.29 -1.02 -1.55
N LEU A 63 -1.04 -1.30 -0.49
CA LEU A 63 -0.89 -2.52 0.30
C LEU A 63 -1.70 -3.68 -0.29
N ASP A 64 -1.09 -4.84 -0.39
CA ASP A 64 -1.78 -6.13 -0.55
C ASP A 64 -2.02 -6.70 0.85
N THR A 65 -3.04 -6.17 1.53
CA THR A 65 -3.34 -6.56 2.91
C THR A 65 -3.79 -8.01 3.03
N GLU A 66 -4.34 -8.62 1.98
CA GLU A 66 -4.65 -10.04 1.97
C GLU A 66 -3.38 -10.89 1.96
N ALA A 67 -2.40 -10.57 1.11
CA ALA A 67 -1.12 -11.26 1.11
C ALA A 67 -0.40 -11.12 2.46
N LEU A 68 -0.42 -9.93 3.06
CA LEU A 68 0.14 -9.67 4.38
C LEU A 68 -0.59 -10.46 5.46
N ALA A 69 -1.94 -10.52 5.41
CA ALA A 69 -2.77 -11.32 6.30
C ALA A 69 -2.46 -12.82 6.20
N LYS A 70 -2.30 -13.35 4.98
CA LYS A 70 -1.88 -14.74 4.75
C LYS A 70 -0.53 -15.04 5.39
N LEU A 71 0.44 -14.16 5.22
CA LEU A 71 1.75 -14.29 5.86
C LEU A 71 1.64 -14.23 7.39
N ALA A 72 0.79 -13.36 7.92
CA ALA A 72 0.57 -13.21 9.36
C ALA A 72 -0.21 -14.38 9.98
N ALA A 73 -1.20 -14.93 9.31
CA ALA A 73 -1.98 -16.05 9.81
C ALA A 73 -1.26 -17.41 9.67
N GLY A 74 -0.53 -17.62 8.57
CA GLY A 74 0.17 -18.85 8.25
C GLY A 74 -0.73 -20.09 8.25
N SER A 75 -0.33 -21.14 8.99
CA SER A 75 -1.08 -22.39 9.07
C SER A 75 -2.42 -22.27 9.82
N HIS A 76 -2.68 -21.15 10.53
CA HIS A 76 -3.97 -20.99 11.22
C HIS A 76 -5.17 -20.88 10.27
N LEU A 77 -4.94 -20.62 8.97
CA LEU A 77 -5.99 -20.65 7.95
C LEU A 77 -6.26 -22.04 7.38
N GLU A 78 -5.38 -23.01 7.62
CA GLU A 78 -5.57 -24.38 7.13
C GLU A 78 -6.80 -25.02 7.77
N GLY A 79 -7.65 -25.60 6.93
CA GLY A 79 -8.89 -26.25 7.37
C GLY A 79 -10.00 -25.29 7.84
N ARG A 80 -9.83 -23.98 7.69
CA ARG A 80 -10.89 -23.02 7.98
C ARG A 80 -11.90 -22.96 6.85
N SER A 81 -13.15 -22.66 7.22
CA SER A 81 -14.19 -22.36 6.24
C SER A 81 -13.83 -21.10 5.45
N GLN A 82 -14.42 -20.98 4.25
CA GLN A 82 -14.29 -19.76 3.44
C GLN A 82 -14.77 -18.54 4.23
N ALA A 83 -15.89 -18.64 4.94
CA ALA A 83 -16.45 -17.53 5.72
C ALA A 83 -15.50 -17.05 6.83
N GLU A 84 -14.87 -17.98 7.58
CA GLU A 84 -13.88 -17.62 8.61
C GLU A 84 -12.64 -16.96 8.01
N THR A 85 -12.19 -17.44 6.86
CA THR A 85 -11.02 -16.91 6.15
C THR A 85 -11.29 -15.50 5.63
N GLU A 86 -12.43 -15.28 4.99
CA GLU A 86 -12.87 -13.95 4.49
C GLU A 86 -13.06 -12.96 5.64
N GLU A 87 -13.66 -13.41 6.73
CA GLU A 87 -13.81 -12.59 7.93
C GLU A 87 -12.47 -12.19 8.52
N PHE A 88 -11.52 -13.13 8.61
CA PHE A 88 -10.17 -12.84 9.09
C PHE A 88 -9.48 -11.79 8.21
N TYR A 89 -9.55 -11.92 6.87
CA TYR A 89 -8.93 -10.95 5.96
C TYR A 89 -9.54 -9.55 6.13
N ARG A 90 -10.85 -9.45 6.22
CA ARG A 90 -11.54 -8.19 6.44
C ARG A 90 -11.14 -7.54 7.77
N LEU A 91 -11.19 -8.29 8.87
CA LEU A 91 -10.83 -7.80 10.20
C LEU A 91 -9.36 -7.41 10.30
N PHE A 92 -8.48 -8.19 9.70
CA PHE A 92 -7.04 -7.87 9.66
C PHE A 92 -6.80 -6.59 8.84
N HIS A 93 -7.43 -6.47 7.67
CA HIS A 93 -7.35 -5.27 6.84
C HIS A 93 -7.76 -4.02 7.63
N ASP A 94 -8.96 -4.04 8.21
CA ASP A 94 -9.50 -2.89 8.96
C ASP A 94 -8.61 -2.52 10.15
N PHE A 95 -8.16 -3.52 10.89
CA PHE A 95 -7.24 -3.32 12.01
C PHE A 95 -5.88 -2.77 11.56
N PHE A 96 -5.30 -3.36 10.51
CA PHE A 96 -3.97 -2.99 10.01
C PHE A 96 -3.98 -1.57 9.44
N VAL A 97 -4.83 -1.30 8.46
CA VAL A 97 -4.88 -0.01 7.78
C VAL A 97 -5.15 1.09 8.80
N ARG A 98 -6.15 0.91 9.68
CA ARG A 98 -6.48 1.86 10.72
C ARG A 98 -5.29 2.14 11.67
N THR A 99 -4.62 1.09 12.13
CA THR A 99 -3.48 1.22 13.06
C THR A 99 -2.36 2.04 12.44
N TYR A 100 -2.02 1.77 11.17
CA TYR A 100 -0.91 2.44 10.51
C TYR A 100 -1.28 3.82 9.98
N VAL A 101 -2.49 4.03 9.48
CA VAL A 101 -2.98 5.36 9.08
C VAL A 101 -2.98 6.33 10.26
N GLN A 102 -3.46 5.89 11.42
CA GLN A 102 -3.42 6.75 12.62
C GLN A 102 -1.98 7.11 13.03
N ARG A 103 -1.04 6.16 12.91
CA ARG A 103 0.38 6.40 13.20
C ARG A 103 0.99 7.40 12.22
N LEU A 104 0.67 7.33 10.92
CA LEU A 104 1.17 8.31 9.94
C LEU A 104 0.78 9.75 10.31
N LEU A 105 -0.40 9.96 10.90
CA LEU A 105 -0.83 11.28 11.36
C LEU A 105 -0.13 11.77 12.64
N LEU A 106 0.54 10.88 13.38
CA LEU A 106 1.32 11.25 14.57
C LEU A 106 2.73 11.70 14.23
N PHE A 107 3.23 11.34 13.04
CA PHE A 107 4.52 11.81 12.56
C PHE A 107 4.34 13.17 11.88
N ASP A 108 5.23 14.11 12.17
CA ASP A 108 5.29 15.41 11.52
C ASP A 108 5.97 15.27 10.15
N ALA A 109 5.30 14.52 9.25
CA ALA A 109 5.69 14.28 7.87
C ALA A 109 7.22 14.12 7.69
N PRO A 110 7.77 12.92 7.96
CA PRO A 110 9.20 12.66 7.94
C PRO A 110 9.79 12.83 6.54
N ASP A 111 11.09 13.08 6.46
CA ASP A 111 11.82 12.96 5.22
C ASP A 111 12.11 11.49 4.88
N PHE A 112 12.34 11.22 3.59
CA PHE A 112 12.66 9.88 3.11
C PHE A 112 13.96 9.89 2.32
N ALA A 113 14.86 8.98 2.64
CA ALA A 113 15.95 8.61 1.75
C ALA A 113 15.59 7.30 1.04
N TYR A 114 15.84 7.25 -0.26
CA TYR A 114 15.54 6.09 -1.10
C TYR A 114 16.84 5.33 -1.37
N GLY A 115 16.82 4.04 -1.07
CA GLY A 115 17.98 3.17 -1.14
C GLY A 115 17.95 2.25 -2.36
N THR A 116 18.08 0.94 -2.10
CA THR A 116 18.20 -0.08 -3.15
C THR A 116 16.84 -0.55 -3.66
N GLU A 117 16.80 -0.92 -4.93
CA GLU A 117 15.72 -1.68 -5.55
C GLU A 117 16.29 -2.99 -6.10
N THR A 118 15.63 -4.09 -5.84
CA THR A 118 15.95 -5.39 -6.43
C THR A 118 14.66 -6.03 -6.93
N ILE A 119 14.62 -6.38 -8.22
CA ILE A 119 13.47 -7.03 -8.86
C ILE A 119 13.86 -8.47 -9.21
N THR A 120 13.02 -9.43 -8.84
CA THR A 120 13.19 -10.86 -9.16
C THR A 120 11.84 -11.40 -9.65
N GLY A 121 11.67 -11.49 -10.96
CA GLY A 121 10.39 -11.87 -11.58
C GLY A 121 9.28 -10.90 -11.20
N ASP A 122 8.22 -11.42 -10.59
CA ASP A 122 7.06 -10.63 -10.13
C ASP A 122 7.18 -10.15 -8.67
N THR A 123 8.34 -10.25 -8.07
CA THR A 123 8.61 -9.73 -6.72
C THR A 123 9.70 -8.66 -6.75
N ALA A 124 9.62 -7.72 -5.85
CA ALA A 124 10.65 -6.70 -5.66
C ALA A 124 10.90 -6.42 -4.18
N LYS A 125 12.10 -5.93 -3.90
CA LYS A 125 12.45 -5.34 -2.61
C LYS A 125 12.87 -3.90 -2.84
N VAL A 126 12.33 -2.99 -2.03
CA VAL A 126 12.64 -1.57 -2.05
C VAL A 126 13.05 -1.15 -0.66
N GLY A 127 14.27 -0.64 -0.53
CA GLY A 127 14.80 -0.11 0.72
C GLY A 127 14.61 1.39 0.82
N THR A 128 14.14 1.87 1.96
CA THR A 128 14.05 3.30 2.30
C THR A 128 14.56 3.57 3.70
N THR A 129 14.83 4.84 4.00
CA THR A 129 15.09 5.30 5.37
C THR A 129 14.11 6.40 5.69
N VAL A 130 13.37 6.27 6.77
CA VAL A 130 12.53 7.32 7.35
C VAL A 130 13.40 8.18 8.26
N ILE A 131 13.34 9.49 8.08
CA ILE A 131 14.16 10.47 8.80
C ILE A 131 13.23 11.44 9.51
N THR A 132 13.31 11.45 10.85
CA THR A 132 12.61 12.38 11.73
C THR A 132 13.60 13.31 12.41
N PRO A 133 13.19 14.38 13.08
CA PRO A 133 14.10 15.31 13.75
C PRO A 133 15.00 14.66 14.81
N GLY A 134 14.63 13.51 15.38
CA GLY A 134 15.39 12.85 16.46
C GLY A 134 15.83 11.43 16.13
N ASP A 135 15.42 10.86 14.99
CA ASP A 135 15.65 9.45 14.71
C ASP A 135 15.72 9.14 13.20
N ARG A 136 16.34 8.01 12.86
CA ARG A 136 16.42 7.45 11.51
C ARG A 136 16.25 5.95 11.62
N PHE A 137 15.35 5.37 10.83
CA PHE A 137 15.16 3.92 10.82
C PHE A 137 14.91 3.41 9.39
N ALA A 138 15.44 2.23 9.12
CA ALA A 138 15.25 1.55 7.84
C ALA A 138 13.81 1.04 7.72
N VAL A 139 13.19 1.28 6.56
CA VAL A 139 11.89 0.69 6.20
C VAL A 139 12.01 0.08 4.82
N ASP A 140 11.95 -1.24 4.76
CA ASP A 140 12.02 -2.00 3.53
C ASP A 140 10.63 -2.53 3.16
N TYR A 141 10.35 -2.56 1.87
CA TYR A 141 9.09 -3.07 1.33
C TYR A 141 9.36 -4.31 0.49
N THR A 142 8.60 -5.36 0.72
CA THR A 142 8.49 -6.47 -0.21
C THR A 142 7.24 -6.23 -1.05
N LEU A 143 7.41 -6.16 -2.38
CA LEU A 143 6.32 -5.88 -3.30
C LEU A 143 6.10 -7.07 -4.24
N ARG A 144 4.88 -7.18 -4.75
CA ARG A 144 4.49 -8.10 -5.80
C ARG A 144 3.84 -7.33 -6.95
N ARG A 145 4.08 -7.77 -8.18
CA ARG A 145 3.43 -7.22 -9.36
C ARG A 145 1.91 -7.49 -9.30
N ALA A 146 1.13 -6.46 -9.58
CA ALA A 146 -0.32 -6.51 -9.62
C ALA A 146 -0.80 -5.76 -10.88
N GLY A 147 -0.98 -6.49 -11.98
CA GLY A 147 -1.19 -5.89 -13.31
C GLY A 147 0.00 -5.01 -13.71
N ASP A 148 -0.27 -3.78 -14.06
CA ASP A 148 0.75 -2.80 -14.48
C ASP A 148 1.37 -2.03 -13.31
N SER A 149 1.07 -2.41 -12.06
CA SER A 149 1.57 -1.74 -10.85
C SER A 149 2.23 -2.73 -9.88
N TRP A 150 2.64 -2.23 -8.71
CA TRP A 150 3.24 -3.00 -7.63
C TRP A 150 2.48 -2.76 -6.33
N ARG A 151 2.28 -3.81 -5.56
CA ARG A 151 1.64 -3.73 -4.23
C ARG A 151 2.55 -4.35 -3.17
N ALA A 152 2.63 -3.69 -2.02
CA ALA A 152 3.45 -4.16 -0.90
C ALA A 152 2.73 -5.32 -0.18
N THR A 153 3.43 -6.45 -0.09
CA THR A 153 2.98 -7.68 0.59
C THR A 153 3.58 -7.85 1.97
N ASP A 154 4.66 -7.12 2.28
CA ASP A 154 5.24 -7.02 3.62
C ASP A 154 6.01 -5.70 3.77
N ILE A 155 6.13 -5.24 5.00
CA ILE A 155 6.92 -4.07 5.40
C ILE A 155 7.85 -4.52 6.51
N LEU A 156 9.13 -4.18 6.38
CA LEU A 156 10.13 -4.46 7.40
C LEU A 156 10.60 -3.14 8.02
N VAL A 157 10.51 -3.03 9.32
CA VAL A 157 11.05 -1.88 10.07
C VAL A 157 12.28 -2.37 10.82
N GLU A 158 13.45 -1.75 10.56
CA GLU A 158 14.74 -2.20 11.10
C GLU A 158 14.98 -3.71 10.89
N GLY A 159 14.62 -4.22 9.70
CA GLY A 159 14.74 -5.63 9.34
C GLY A 159 13.67 -6.55 9.95
N VAL A 160 12.77 -6.05 10.80
CA VAL A 160 11.70 -6.83 11.43
C VAL A 160 10.44 -6.76 10.57
N SER A 161 10.03 -7.89 10.00
CA SER A 161 8.81 -8.03 9.20
C SER A 161 7.56 -7.82 10.04
N LEU A 162 6.65 -6.97 9.57
CA LEU A 162 5.35 -6.76 10.21
C LEU A 162 4.49 -8.03 10.15
N ALA A 163 4.50 -8.75 9.03
CA ALA A 163 3.77 -10.00 8.91
C ALA A 163 4.25 -11.03 9.95
N ARG A 164 5.56 -11.19 10.14
CA ARG A 164 6.13 -12.10 11.15
C ARG A 164 5.82 -11.65 12.58
N ASN A 165 5.83 -10.36 12.83
CA ASN A 165 5.47 -9.83 14.15
C ASN A 165 3.99 -10.15 14.47
N PHE A 166 3.08 -9.96 13.50
CA PHE A 166 1.69 -10.37 13.66
C PHE A 166 1.55 -11.88 13.80
N ARG A 167 2.34 -12.67 13.06
CA ARG A 167 2.36 -14.11 13.21
C ARG A 167 2.60 -14.54 14.66
N ALA A 168 3.65 -14.03 15.29
CA ALA A 168 3.95 -14.37 16.68
C ALA A 168 2.82 -13.98 17.63
N GLN A 169 2.15 -12.84 17.40
CA GLN A 169 1.00 -12.42 18.19
C GLN A 169 -0.23 -13.33 17.98
N PHE A 170 -0.46 -13.76 16.74
CA PHE A 170 -1.59 -14.65 16.40
C PHE A 170 -1.36 -16.06 16.91
N ASP A 171 -0.13 -16.58 16.81
CA ASP A 171 0.25 -17.85 17.39
C ASP A 171 -0.06 -17.87 18.91
N ALA A 172 0.34 -16.82 19.63
CA ALA A 172 0.05 -16.70 21.06
C ALA A 172 -1.46 -16.56 21.34
N ALA A 173 -2.20 -15.84 20.50
CA ALA A 173 -3.64 -15.67 20.66
C ALA A 173 -4.41 -16.96 20.41
N VAL A 174 -4.07 -17.69 19.34
CA VAL A 174 -4.71 -18.97 18.97
C VAL A 174 -4.37 -20.04 19.98
N ALA A 175 -3.12 -20.10 20.46
CA ALA A 175 -2.72 -21.05 21.52
C ALA A 175 -3.47 -20.85 22.83
N LYS A 176 -3.83 -19.59 23.15
CA LYS A 176 -4.56 -19.25 24.36
C LYS A 176 -6.07 -19.45 24.25
N ASP A 177 -6.68 -19.01 23.13
CA ASP A 177 -8.12 -18.83 23.03
C ASP A 177 -8.75 -19.41 21.75
N SER A 178 -8.03 -20.10 20.89
CA SER A 178 -8.45 -20.57 19.56
C SER A 178 -8.46 -19.51 18.45
N PHE A 179 -8.69 -19.95 17.19
CA PHE A 179 -8.83 -19.05 16.04
C PHE A 179 -10.07 -18.13 16.18
N GLN A 180 -11.18 -18.65 16.72
CA GLN A 180 -12.35 -17.84 17.00
C GLN A 180 -12.03 -16.73 18.02
N GLY A 181 -11.27 -17.03 19.06
CA GLY A 181 -10.78 -16.02 20.00
C GLY A 181 -9.88 -14.96 19.37
N LEU A 182 -9.10 -15.32 18.35
CA LEU A 182 -8.35 -14.35 17.54
C LEU A 182 -9.30 -13.43 16.77
N LEU A 183 -10.35 -13.97 16.11
CA LEU A 183 -11.37 -13.15 15.41
C LEU A 183 -12.06 -12.18 16.37
N ASP A 184 -12.45 -12.65 17.56
CA ASP A 184 -13.10 -11.82 18.57
C ASP A 184 -12.21 -10.66 19.03
N ARG A 185 -10.90 -10.92 19.21
CA ARG A 185 -9.92 -9.87 19.52
C ARG A 185 -9.76 -8.86 18.41
N LEU A 186 -9.73 -9.29 17.15
CA LEU A 186 -9.66 -8.38 16.01
C LEU A 186 -10.93 -7.53 15.91
N ARG A 187 -12.14 -8.13 16.09
CA ARG A 187 -13.42 -7.40 16.13
C ARG A 187 -13.41 -6.31 17.22
N ALA A 188 -12.95 -6.67 18.42
CA ALA A 188 -12.84 -5.72 19.53
C ALA A 188 -11.89 -4.56 19.20
N LYS A 189 -10.75 -4.83 18.55
CA LYS A 189 -9.78 -3.79 18.16
C LYS A 189 -10.32 -2.88 17.05
N VAL A 190 -11.06 -3.43 16.10
CA VAL A 190 -11.72 -2.65 15.04
C VAL A 190 -12.84 -1.80 15.64
N GLY A 191 -13.71 -2.37 16.50
CA GLY A 191 -14.85 -1.66 17.11
C GLY A 191 -14.44 -0.59 18.12
N ALA A 192 -13.36 -0.81 18.90
CA ALA A 192 -12.89 0.16 19.90
C ALA A 192 -12.44 1.50 19.29
N GLY A 193 -12.26 1.58 18.02
CA GLY A 193 -11.81 2.80 17.36
C GLY A 193 -12.92 3.63 16.69
N ASP A 194 -14.18 3.18 16.68
CA ASP A 194 -15.29 3.95 16.11
C ASP A 194 -15.83 5.02 17.08
N GLY A 195 -15.27 5.09 18.29
CA GLY A 195 -15.69 5.98 19.38
C GLY A 195 -14.73 7.13 19.71
N SER A 196 -13.75 7.47 18.83
CA SER A 196 -12.76 8.54 19.15
C SER A 196 -12.69 9.57 18.04
#